data_cd337ce73d2339250bc4e30817381739
#
_entry.id   cd337ce73d2339250bc4e30817381739
#
_cell.length_a   1.000
_cell.length_b   1.000
_cell.length_c   1.000
_cell.angle_alpha   90.00
_cell.angle_beta   90.00
_cell.angle_gamma   90.00
#
_symmetry.space_group_name_H-M   'P 1'
#
loop_
_entity.id
_entity.type
_entity.pdbx_description
1 polymer ?
#
loop_
_entity_poly.entity_id
_entity_poly.type
_entity_poly.pdbx_seq_one_letter_code
_entity_poly.pdbx_strand_id
1 'polypeptide(L)'
;MYLMFLYLTLTLLNIFNVCTGDCGCQLNRNAKCTNEEQPHDKYSQALNDDENLKERADFDQTHMSLIEGATFEMGTDKPVFESDHEGPIRNITVSSFYLDKYEVSNKQFSKFIEETGYITEAEKFGDSFIFEMLVPESEREQYKDFRAVQAPWWIKMKGVTWKHPEGEGSTIDDRLDHPVIHVSWNDAQKYCNFVGKRLPTEAEWEMSCRAGLKQKLYPWGNKLNPKDQHWANIWQGDFPLTNTAEDGYLSTAPVDSFPPNKFGLHNMAGNVWEWTQDNWLNDPDAKVKKGGSYLCHESYCWRYRCAARSFNTKDSSAGNLGFRCAGDVKA
;
A
#
# COMPACT_ATOMS: atom_id res chain seq x y z
N MET A 1 33.15 -64.65 3.15
CA MET A 1 33.87 -63.40 2.96
C MET A 1 33.01 -62.55 2.05
N TYR A 2 32.02 -61.85 2.63
CA TYR A 2 31.09 -61.01 1.93
C TYR A 2 31.33 -59.53 2.34
N LEU A 3 31.78 -58.73 1.39
CA LEU A 3 31.88 -57.28 1.52
C LEU A 3 30.48 -56.67 1.43
N MET A 4 30.02 -56.03 2.53
CA MET A 4 28.85 -55.16 2.55
C MET A 4 29.25 -53.77 2.13
N PHE A 5 28.79 -53.33 0.93
CA PHE A 5 28.84 -51.94 0.52
C PHE A 5 27.70 -51.17 1.19
N LEU A 6 28.05 -50.25 2.10
CA LEU A 6 27.14 -49.27 2.66
C LEU A 6 26.97 -48.12 1.64
N TYR A 7 25.82 -48.06 0.97
CA TYR A 7 25.38 -46.85 0.26
C TYR A 7 24.85 -45.84 1.23
N LEU A 8 25.64 -44.78 1.45
CA LEU A 8 25.19 -43.58 2.15
C LEU A 8 24.36 -42.74 1.17
N THR A 9 23.06 -42.87 1.19
CA THR A 9 22.17 -41.92 0.48
C THR A 9 22.08 -40.63 1.29
N LEU A 10 22.83 -39.60 0.88
CA LEU A 10 22.58 -38.23 1.29
C LEU A 10 21.24 -37.79 0.67
N THR A 11 20.19 -37.83 1.46
CA THR A 11 18.96 -37.10 1.15
C THR A 11 19.22 -35.63 1.38
N LEU A 12 19.51 -34.91 0.30
CA LEU A 12 19.36 -33.46 0.25
C LEU A 12 17.88 -33.14 0.51
N LEU A 13 17.56 -32.76 1.76
CA LEU A 13 16.32 -32.07 2.06
C LEU A 13 16.39 -30.72 1.34
N ASN A 14 15.83 -30.65 0.15
CA ASN A 14 15.40 -29.39 -0.44
C ASN A 14 14.30 -28.85 0.46
N ILE A 15 14.67 -27.94 1.36
CA ILE A 15 13.70 -27.08 2.05
C ILE A 15 13.16 -26.15 0.95
N PHE A 16 12.14 -26.62 0.24
CA PHE A 16 11.25 -25.74 -0.49
C PHE A 16 10.51 -24.92 0.59
N ASN A 17 11.00 -23.71 0.85
CA ASN A 17 10.16 -22.67 1.42
C ASN A 17 9.03 -22.44 0.39
N VAL A 18 7.97 -23.21 0.54
CA VAL A 18 6.70 -22.93 -0.12
C VAL A 18 6.15 -21.70 0.58
N CYS A 19 6.43 -20.52 0.03
CA CYS A 19 5.70 -19.32 0.36
C CYS A 19 4.27 -19.50 -0.13
N THR A 20 3.45 -20.16 0.70
CA THR A 20 2.02 -20.26 0.48
C THR A 20 1.40 -18.89 0.70
N GLY A 21 0.95 -18.25 -0.38
CA GLY A 21 0.03 -17.12 -0.31
C GLY A 21 0.58 -15.72 -0.50
N ASP A 22 1.76 -15.55 -1.11
CA ASP A 22 2.21 -14.22 -1.49
C ASP A 22 1.53 -13.79 -2.79
N CYS A 23 0.53 -12.94 -2.64
CA CYS A 23 -0.26 -12.40 -3.76
C CYS A 23 0.45 -11.26 -4.50
N GLY A 24 1.76 -11.09 -4.39
CA GLY A 24 2.46 -9.91 -4.92
C GLY A 24 2.04 -8.59 -4.24
N CYS A 25 1.21 -8.68 -3.20
CA CYS A 25 0.85 -7.53 -2.38
C CYS A 25 2.02 -7.09 -1.48
N GLN A 26 3.06 -7.92 -1.36
CA GLN A 26 4.26 -7.69 -0.56
C GLN A 26 5.48 -7.41 -1.45
N LEU A 27 5.28 -6.79 -2.61
CA LEU A 27 6.39 -6.33 -3.42
C LEU A 27 7.23 -5.36 -2.60
N ASN A 28 8.48 -5.66 -2.46
CA ASN A 28 9.44 -4.77 -1.85
C ASN A 28 10.56 -4.46 -2.84
N ARG A 29 11.31 -3.41 -2.58
CA ARG A 29 12.36 -2.93 -3.49
C ARG A 29 13.42 -4.00 -3.81
N ASN A 30 13.66 -4.91 -2.90
CA ASN A 30 14.59 -6.02 -3.04
C ASN A 30 13.94 -7.29 -3.61
N ALA A 31 12.69 -7.22 -4.10
CA ALA A 31 12.07 -8.34 -4.79
C ALA A 31 12.93 -8.74 -6.00
N LYS A 32 13.32 -10.02 -6.06
CA LYS A 32 14.14 -10.53 -7.16
C LYS A 32 13.37 -10.43 -8.47
N CYS A 33 13.97 -9.75 -9.44
CA CYS A 33 13.62 -9.85 -10.85
C CYS A 33 14.52 -10.89 -11.54
N THR A 34 14.11 -11.41 -12.69
CA THR A 34 14.76 -12.56 -13.34
C THR A 34 16.22 -12.32 -13.76
N ASN A 35 16.69 -11.06 -13.91
CA ASN A 35 18.02 -10.74 -14.46
C ASN A 35 18.77 -9.60 -13.75
N GLU A 36 18.50 -9.28 -12.48
CA GLU A 36 19.30 -8.25 -11.78
C GLU A 36 20.47 -8.85 -10.99
N GLU A 37 21.71 -8.46 -11.34
CA GLU A 37 22.83 -8.45 -10.41
C GLU A 37 22.58 -7.37 -9.37
N GLN A 38 22.56 -7.74 -8.10
CA GLN A 38 22.25 -6.83 -6.98
C GLN A 38 23.36 -5.78 -6.79
N PRO A 39 23.06 -4.48 -6.88
CA PRO A 39 23.92 -3.44 -6.33
C PRO A 39 23.51 -3.19 -4.87
N HIS A 40 24.12 -3.91 -3.94
CA HIS A 40 23.68 -3.94 -2.53
C HIS A 40 24.09 -2.75 -1.68
N ASP A 41 24.88 -1.76 -2.10
CA ASP A 41 25.49 -0.83 -1.14
C ASP A 41 25.54 0.67 -1.49
N LYS A 42 24.93 1.11 -2.59
CA LYS A 42 25.06 2.55 -2.96
C LYS A 42 23.95 3.47 -2.43
N TYR A 43 22.85 2.92 -1.93
CA TYR A 43 21.62 3.70 -1.70
C TYR A 43 21.34 4.04 -0.22
N SER A 44 21.94 3.35 0.73
CA SER A 44 21.76 3.63 2.15
C SER A 44 22.39 4.95 2.62
N GLN A 45 23.30 5.53 1.85
CA GLN A 45 23.98 6.78 2.21
C GLN A 45 23.30 8.06 1.71
N ALA A 46 22.44 7.98 0.68
CA ALA A 46 21.76 9.16 0.12
C ALA A 46 20.54 9.64 0.95
N LEU A 47 20.12 8.88 1.95
CA LEU A 47 18.91 9.14 2.73
C LEU A 47 19.08 10.14 3.88
N ASN A 48 20.30 10.59 4.15
CA ASN A 48 20.59 11.41 5.34
C ASN A 48 20.62 12.93 5.11
N ASP A 49 20.43 13.41 3.88
CA ASP A 49 20.63 14.83 3.56
C ASP A 49 19.37 15.72 3.67
N ASP A 50 18.24 15.18 4.11
CA ASP A 50 16.96 15.92 4.17
C ASP A 50 16.68 16.58 5.55
N GLU A 51 17.69 16.94 6.32
CA GLU A 51 17.54 17.57 7.66
C GLU A 51 16.90 18.99 7.65
N ASN A 52 16.59 19.56 6.46
CA ASN A 52 16.19 20.96 6.34
C ASN A 52 14.72 21.22 5.99
N LEU A 53 13.87 20.18 5.91
CA LEU A 53 12.43 20.40 5.70
C LEU A 53 11.82 21.00 6.97
N LYS A 54 11.42 22.28 6.91
CA LYS A 54 10.71 22.93 8.03
C LYS A 54 9.32 22.32 8.17
N GLU A 55 9.13 21.57 9.25
CA GLU A 55 7.83 21.05 9.63
C GLU A 55 6.90 22.21 10.05
N ARG A 56 5.62 22.14 9.69
CA ARG A 56 4.62 23.09 10.18
C ARG A 56 4.22 22.71 11.61
N ALA A 57 4.14 23.70 12.49
CA ALA A 57 3.71 23.51 13.87
C ALA A 57 2.22 23.16 14.01
N ASP A 58 1.41 23.57 13.02
CA ASP A 58 -0.03 23.39 12.96
C ASP A 58 -0.47 22.87 11.61
N PHE A 59 -1.53 22.04 11.59
CA PHE A 59 -2.11 21.50 10.37
C PHE A 59 -3.54 22.01 10.13
N ASP A 60 -3.93 22.05 8.84
CA ASP A 60 -5.28 22.37 8.42
C ASP A 60 -6.22 21.18 8.68
N GLN A 61 -7.26 21.40 9.48
CA GLN A 61 -8.28 20.42 9.86
C GLN A 61 -9.47 20.36 8.90
N THR A 62 -9.55 21.25 7.90
CA THR A 62 -10.73 21.43 7.02
C THR A 62 -11.17 20.13 6.36
N HIS A 63 -10.22 19.30 5.96
CA HIS A 63 -10.45 18.01 5.30
C HIS A 63 -10.15 16.80 6.20
N MET A 64 -10.22 16.98 7.52
CA MET A 64 -10.02 15.89 8.48
C MET A 64 -11.33 15.57 9.22
N SER A 65 -11.39 14.35 9.74
CA SER A 65 -12.42 13.92 10.70
C SER A 65 -11.79 13.76 12.07
N LEU A 66 -12.41 14.34 13.10
CA LEU A 66 -12.08 14.04 14.49
C LEU A 66 -12.61 12.63 14.81
N ILE A 67 -11.72 11.75 15.21
CA ILE A 67 -12.05 10.41 15.68
C ILE A 67 -11.93 10.40 17.18
N GLU A 68 -13.06 10.23 17.86
CA GLU A 68 -13.12 10.18 19.34
C GLU A 68 -12.39 8.93 19.84
N GLY A 69 -11.54 9.11 20.84
CA GLY A 69 -10.80 8.02 21.45
C GLY A 69 -11.72 6.96 22.06
N ALA A 70 -11.40 5.70 21.86
CA ALA A 70 -12.17 4.57 22.36
C ALA A 70 -11.34 3.29 22.42
N THR A 71 -11.88 2.31 23.18
CA THR A 71 -11.41 0.93 23.09
C THR A 71 -12.23 0.18 22.05
N PHE A 72 -11.57 -0.47 21.10
CA PHE A 72 -12.23 -1.23 20.05
C PHE A 72 -11.57 -2.61 19.84
N GLU A 73 -12.30 -3.50 19.18
CA GLU A 73 -11.83 -4.83 18.79
C GLU A 73 -11.06 -4.74 17.48
N MET A 74 -9.72 -4.72 17.56
CA MET A 74 -8.81 -4.76 16.42
C MET A 74 -8.54 -6.19 15.97
N GLY A 75 -8.43 -6.40 14.67
CA GLY A 75 -8.19 -7.73 14.08
C GLY A 75 -9.45 -8.55 13.92
N THR A 76 -9.29 -9.86 13.73
CA THR A 76 -10.41 -10.80 13.52
C THR A 76 -10.05 -12.20 14.04
N ASP A 77 -11.06 -12.97 14.52
CA ASP A 77 -10.90 -14.39 14.83
C ASP A 77 -11.21 -15.29 13.61
N LYS A 78 -11.46 -14.67 12.46
CA LYS A 78 -11.68 -15.34 11.17
C LYS A 78 -10.72 -14.80 10.12
N PRO A 79 -9.41 -15.01 10.27
CA PRO A 79 -8.44 -14.53 9.31
C PRO A 79 -8.68 -15.20 7.96
N VAL A 80 -8.53 -14.43 6.88
CA VAL A 80 -8.55 -14.96 5.51
C VAL A 80 -7.14 -15.43 5.12
N PHE A 81 -6.14 -14.68 5.55
CA PHE A 81 -4.73 -15.00 5.32
C PHE A 81 -4.03 -15.11 6.68
N GLU A 82 -3.77 -16.35 7.12
CA GLU A 82 -3.08 -16.64 8.39
C GLU A 82 -1.68 -15.96 8.44
N SER A 83 -0.97 -15.95 7.31
CA SER A 83 0.35 -15.33 7.18
C SER A 83 0.35 -13.81 7.38
N ASP A 84 -0.80 -13.17 7.24
CA ASP A 84 -0.92 -11.72 7.39
C ASP A 84 -1.14 -11.28 8.85
N HIS A 85 -1.28 -12.24 9.76
CA HIS A 85 -1.49 -11.98 11.19
C HIS A 85 -2.68 -11.03 11.45
N GLU A 86 -3.80 -11.23 10.72
CA GLU A 86 -5.03 -10.46 10.88
C GLU A 86 -5.69 -10.70 12.25
N GLY A 87 -5.43 -11.82 12.88
CA GLY A 87 -5.95 -12.26 14.17
C GLY A 87 -4.86 -12.49 15.22
N PRO A 88 -5.26 -12.85 16.45
CA PRO A 88 -6.63 -12.86 16.95
C PRO A 88 -7.19 -11.45 17.23
N ILE A 89 -8.47 -11.34 17.58
CA ILE A 89 -9.07 -10.11 18.08
C ILE A 89 -8.32 -9.62 19.33
N ARG A 90 -8.04 -8.31 19.35
CA ARG A 90 -7.39 -7.64 20.51
C ARG A 90 -8.18 -6.37 20.86
N ASN A 91 -8.42 -6.15 22.14
CA ASN A 91 -8.98 -4.88 22.61
C ASN A 91 -7.86 -3.84 22.68
N ILE A 92 -7.91 -2.83 21.83
CA ILE A 92 -6.92 -1.75 21.74
C ILE A 92 -7.62 -0.43 22.09
N THR A 93 -6.99 0.36 22.96
CA THR A 93 -7.44 1.72 23.28
C THR A 93 -6.63 2.71 22.45
N VAL A 94 -7.33 3.56 21.72
CA VAL A 94 -6.77 4.65 20.92
C VAL A 94 -7.27 5.96 21.50
N SER A 95 -6.37 6.94 21.65
CA SER A 95 -6.74 8.30 22.03
C SER A 95 -7.43 9.04 20.88
N SER A 96 -8.11 10.15 21.14
CA SER A 96 -8.70 10.99 20.09
C SER A 96 -7.62 11.53 19.16
N PHE A 97 -7.89 11.54 17.85
CA PHE A 97 -6.99 12.03 16.82
C PHE A 97 -7.78 12.55 15.62
N TYR A 98 -7.14 13.29 14.76
CA TYR A 98 -7.68 13.68 13.46
C TYR A 98 -7.17 12.73 12.39
N LEU A 99 -8.01 12.38 11.40
CA LEU A 99 -7.61 11.61 10.22
C LEU A 99 -8.08 12.32 8.96
N ASP A 100 -7.24 12.40 7.94
CA ASP A 100 -7.62 12.91 6.63
C ASP A 100 -8.83 12.14 6.09
N LYS A 101 -9.84 12.86 5.57
CA LYS A 101 -11.04 12.23 4.97
C LYS A 101 -10.73 11.43 3.74
N TYR A 102 -9.66 11.78 3.06
CA TYR A 102 -9.23 11.26 1.77
C TYR A 102 -7.77 10.83 1.84
N GLU A 103 -7.35 10.00 0.90
CA GLU A 103 -5.94 9.80 0.59
C GLU A 103 -5.31 11.12 0.14
N VAL A 104 -4.01 11.28 0.32
CA VAL A 104 -3.27 12.45 -0.21
C VAL A 104 -3.33 12.42 -1.74
N SER A 105 -3.88 13.47 -2.33
CA SER A 105 -4.03 13.57 -3.79
C SER A 105 -2.75 14.01 -4.49
N ASN A 106 -2.67 13.74 -5.80
CA ASN A 106 -1.60 14.23 -6.66
C ASN A 106 -1.44 15.76 -6.57
N LYS A 107 -2.56 16.50 -6.53
CA LYS A 107 -2.55 17.95 -6.35
C LYS A 107 -1.86 18.40 -5.06
N GLN A 108 -2.18 17.73 -3.96
CA GLN A 108 -1.59 18.06 -2.66
C GLN A 108 -0.10 17.71 -2.62
N PHE A 109 0.27 16.56 -3.18
CA PHE A 109 1.65 16.12 -3.23
C PHE A 109 2.49 16.99 -4.17
N SER A 110 1.96 17.41 -5.34
CA SER A 110 2.62 18.37 -6.25
C SER A 110 2.99 19.66 -5.53
N LYS A 111 2.05 20.20 -4.73
CA LYS A 111 2.32 21.41 -3.94
C LYS A 111 3.46 21.21 -2.94
N PHE A 112 3.53 20.06 -2.27
CA PHE A 112 4.65 19.72 -1.38
C PHE A 112 5.98 19.72 -2.15
N ILE A 113 6.02 19.07 -3.31
CA ILE A 113 7.24 19.04 -4.14
C ILE A 113 7.63 20.44 -4.62
N GLU A 114 6.68 21.26 -5.05
CA GLU A 114 6.92 22.64 -5.49
C GLU A 114 7.48 23.53 -4.36
N GLU A 115 6.95 23.39 -3.14
CA GLU A 115 7.37 24.17 -1.98
C GLU A 115 8.73 23.75 -1.41
N THR A 116 9.11 22.46 -1.58
CA THR A 116 10.27 21.89 -0.89
C THR A 116 11.43 21.48 -1.80
N GLY A 117 11.14 21.21 -3.08
CA GLY A 117 12.11 20.60 -3.98
C GLY A 117 12.43 19.14 -3.61
N TYR A 118 11.58 18.49 -2.78
CA TYR A 118 11.81 17.11 -2.36
C TYR A 118 11.86 16.16 -3.56
N ILE A 119 12.80 15.23 -3.54
CA ILE A 119 12.95 14.17 -4.55
C ILE A 119 12.56 12.85 -3.90
N THR A 120 11.55 12.18 -4.46
CA THR A 120 11.05 10.90 -3.93
C THR A 120 12.06 9.77 -4.10
N GLU A 121 11.86 8.68 -3.34
CA GLU A 121 12.73 7.51 -3.47
C GLU A 121 12.61 6.86 -4.86
N ALA A 122 11.41 6.81 -5.45
CA ALA A 122 11.23 6.34 -6.83
C ALA A 122 12.06 7.17 -7.83
N GLU A 123 12.11 8.50 -7.66
CA GLU A 123 12.95 9.39 -8.50
C GLU A 123 14.45 9.16 -8.24
N LYS A 124 14.87 9.01 -6.98
CA LYS A 124 16.27 8.72 -6.62
C LYS A 124 16.76 7.37 -7.16
N PHE A 125 15.91 6.36 -7.10
CA PHE A 125 16.22 5.01 -7.61
C PHE A 125 16.08 4.92 -9.14
N GLY A 126 15.27 5.79 -9.72
CA GLY A 126 14.99 5.82 -11.16
C GLY A 126 13.99 4.78 -11.63
N ASP A 127 13.28 4.09 -10.71
CA ASP A 127 12.29 3.07 -11.05
C ASP A 127 11.22 2.90 -9.96
N SER A 128 10.11 2.27 -10.31
CA SER A 128 9.07 1.81 -9.38
C SER A 128 8.32 0.62 -9.98
N PHE A 129 7.50 -0.06 -9.16
CA PHE A 129 6.69 -1.18 -9.62
C PHE A 129 5.36 -0.69 -10.23
N ILE A 130 5.13 -1.10 -11.48
CA ILE A 130 3.88 -0.84 -12.21
C ILE A 130 3.17 -2.16 -12.53
N PHE A 131 1.83 -2.14 -12.54
CA PHE A 131 1.05 -3.28 -12.98
C PHE A 131 1.09 -3.42 -14.51
N GLU A 132 1.38 -4.61 -15.03
CA GLU A 132 1.64 -4.86 -16.45
C GLU A 132 0.55 -4.36 -17.39
N MET A 133 -0.73 -4.47 -16.98
CA MET A 133 -1.85 -4.01 -17.81
C MET A 133 -1.79 -2.51 -18.11
N LEU A 134 -1.16 -1.71 -17.25
CA LEU A 134 -0.99 -0.25 -17.42
C LEU A 134 0.23 0.11 -18.28
N VAL A 135 1.12 -0.86 -18.56
CA VAL A 135 2.25 -0.65 -19.46
C VAL A 135 1.75 -0.74 -20.91
N PRO A 136 2.11 0.21 -21.81
CA PRO A 136 1.79 0.11 -23.20
C PRO A 136 2.20 -1.23 -23.80
N GLU A 137 1.33 -1.87 -24.59
CA GLU A 137 1.58 -3.20 -25.13
C GLU A 137 2.88 -3.28 -25.94
N SER A 138 3.19 -2.21 -26.68
CA SER A 138 4.44 -2.07 -27.45
C SER A 138 5.70 -2.11 -26.60
N GLU A 139 5.58 -1.83 -25.29
CA GLU A 139 6.74 -1.77 -24.39
C GLU A 139 6.87 -3.00 -23.49
N ARG A 140 5.81 -3.83 -23.35
CA ARG A 140 5.79 -4.95 -22.41
C ARG A 140 6.90 -5.97 -22.65
N GLU A 141 7.27 -6.23 -23.93
CA GLU A 141 8.30 -7.20 -24.27
C GLU A 141 9.70 -6.79 -23.78
N GLN A 142 10.03 -5.48 -23.81
CA GLN A 142 11.32 -5.00 -23.32
C GLN A 142 11.49 -5.14 -21.81
N TYR A 143 10.37 -5.22 -21.06
CA TYR A 143 10.37 -5.35 -19.60
C TYR A 143 10.11 -6.79 -19.11
N LYS A 144 10.09 -7.78 -19.98
CA LYS A 144 9.82 -9.19 -19.59
C LYS A 144 10.72 -9.73 -18.48
N ASP A 145 12.00 -9.33 -18.51
CA ASP A 145 13.01 -9.74 -17.55
C ASP A 145 12.99 -8.93 -16.23
N PHE A 146 12.17 -7.89 -16.17
CA PHE A 146 11.99 -7.04 -14.99
C PHE A 146 10.71 -7.35 -14.21
N ARG A 147 10.10 -8.50 -14.46
CA ARG A 147 8.93 -8.98 -13.75
C ARG A 147 9.31 -9.52 -12.38
N ALA A 148 8.50 -9.20 -11.38
CA ALA A 148 8.67 -9.77 -10.05
C ALA A 148 8.44 -11.30 -10.09
N VAL A 149 9.38 -12.07 -9.55
CA VAL A 149 9.37 -13.54 -9.65
C VAL A 149 8.10 -14.18 -9.09
N GLN A 150 7.61 -13.67 -7.95
CA GLN A 150 6.44 -14.23 -7.27
C GLN A 150 5.10 -13.66 -7.78
N ALA A 151 5.15 -12.54 -8.52
CA ALA A 151 3.98 -11.85 -9.01
C ALA A 151 4.29 -11.22 -10.38
N PRO A 152 4.35 -12.04 -11.46
CA PRO A 152 4.91 -11.63 -12.75
C PRO A 152 4.12 -10.53 -13.47
N TRP A 153 2.94 -10.17 -13.01
CA TRP A 153 2.17 -9.02 -13.47
C TRP A 153 2.66 -7.67 -12.89
N TRP A 154 3.64 -7.69 -11.99
CA TRP A 154 4.35 -6.51 -11.54
C TRP A 154 5.68 -6.37 -12.28
N ILE A 155 5.87 -5.21 -12.87
CA ILE A 155 7.07 -4.85 -13.64
C ILE A 155 7.80 -3.75 -12.88
N LYS A 156 9.10 -3.94 -12.62
CA LYS A 156 10.00 -2.90 -12.15
C LYS A 156 10.42 -2.06 -13.35
N MET A 157 9.83 -0.89 -13.51
CA MET A 157 9.97 -0.09 -14.71
C MET A 157 10.73 1.21 -14.43
N LYS A 158 11.72 1.50 -15.27
CA LYS A 158 12.48 2.75 -15.23
C LYS A 158 11.61 3.94 -15.63
N GLY A 159 11.88 5.11 -15.00
CA GLY A 159 11.15 6.35 -15.28
C GLY A 159 9.76 6.42 -14.66
N VAL A 160 9.30 5.35 -14.01
CA VAL A 160 8.03 5.37 -13.25
C VAL A 160 8.23 6.08 -11.93
N THR A 161 7.44 7.13 -11.71
CA THR A 161 7.45 7.98 -10.51
C THR A 161 6.03 8.45 -10.19
N TRP A 162 5.85 9.15 -9.08
CA TRP A 162 4.56 9.78 -8.73
C TRP A 162 4.05 10.73 -9.84
N LYS A 163 4.96 11.39 -10.57
CA LYS A 163 4.66 12.36 -11.63
C LYS A 163 4.47 11.70 -13.00
N HIS A 164 5.10 10.55 -13.20
CA HIS A 164 5.05 9.76 -14.43
C HIS A 164 4.63 8.31 -14.09
N PRO A 165 3.35 8.09 -13.71
CA PRO A 165 2.92 6.84 -13.10
C PRO A 165 2.91 5.63 -14.07
N GLU A 166 2.88 5.86 -15.37
CA GLU A 166 3.03 4.80 -16.40
C GLU A 166 4.38 4.92 -17.16
N GLY A 167 5.36 5.64 -16.57
CA GLY A 167 6.68 5.84 -17.17
C GLY A 167 6.81 7.12 -17.99
N GLU A 168 7.92 7.22 -18.71
CA GLU A 168 8.25 8.43 -19.46
C GLU A 168 7.14 8.81 -20.46
N GLY A 169 6.72 10.08 -20.42
CA GLY A 169 5.65 10.62 -21.27
C GLY A 169 4.25 10.52 -20.64
N SER A 170 4.05 9.76 -19.57
CA SER A 170 2.81 9.83 -18.79
C SER A 170 2.79 11.07 -17.90
N THR A 171 1.60 11.55 -17.54
CA THR A 171 1.40 12.72 -16.66
C THR A 171 0.30 12.45 -15.65
N ILE A 172 0.20 13.32 -14.64
CA ILE A 172 -0.88 13.33 -13.66
C ILE A 172 -1.90 14.45 -13.92
N ASP A 173 -1.82 15.15 -15.05
CA ASP A 173 -2.61 16.36 -15.31
C ASP A 173 -4.12 16.08 -15.35
N ASP A 174 -4.52 14.89 -15.79
CA ASP A 174 -5.90 14.43 -15.87
C ASP A 174 -6.40 13.75 -14.58
N ARG A 175 -5.54 13.63 -13.56
CA ARG A 175 -5.80 12.90 -12.31
C ARG A 175 -5.24 13.62 -11.07
N LEU A 176 -5.34 14.94 -11.01
CA LEU A 176 -4.88 15.76 -9.89
C LEU A 176 -5.64 15.48 -8.59
N ASP A 177 -6.87 15.01 -8.67
CA ASP A 177 -7.75 14.60 -7.58
C ASP A 177 -7.66 13.11 -7.23
N HIS A 178 -6.86 12.33 -7.96
CA HIS A 178 -6.55 10.94 -7.62
C HIS A 178 -5.49 10.86 -6.51
N PRO A 179 -5.42 9.75 -5.75
CA PRO A 179 -4.36 9.56 -4.77
C PRO A 179 -2.99 9.56 -5.43
N VAL A 180 -2.01 10.15 -4.76
CA VAL A 180 -0.62 9.99 -5.16
C VAL A 180 -0.19 8.55 -4.96
N ILE A 181 0.48 7.99 -5.97
CA ILE A 181 1.03 6.64 -6.01
C ILE A 181 2.52 6.67 -6.31
N HIS A 182 3.20 5.53 -6.30
CA HIS A 182 4.65 5.42 -6.47
C HIS A 182 5.44 6.20 -5.42
N VAL A 183 4.89 6.27 -4.21
CA VAL A 183 5.50 6.89 -3.02
C VAL A 183 5.85 5.83 -2.00
N SER A 184 7.04 5.94 -1.43
CA SER A 184 7.50 5.07 -0.35
C SER A 184 6.91 5.50 1.01
N TRP A 185 7.13 4.67 2.04
CA TRP A 185 6.79 5.04 3.41
C TRP A 185 7.57 6.28 3.88
N ASN A 186 8.86 6.37 3.48
CA ASN A 186 9.70 7.52 3.80
C ASN A 186 9.16 8.80 3.15
N ASP A 187 8.74 8.74 1.86
CA ASP A 187 8.12 9.87 1.16
C ASP A 187 6.81 10.31 1.85
N ALA A 188 5.97 9.33 2.21
CA ALA A 188 4.69 9.57 2.89
C ALA A 188 4.89 10.24 4.26
N GLN A 189 5.87 9.78 5.04
CA GLN A 189 6.21 10.37 6.32
C GLN A 189 6.73 11.81 6.16
N LYS A 190 7.60 12.05 5.18
CA LYS A 190 8.12 13.40 4.88
C LYS A 190 7.01 14.37 4.52
N TYR A 191 6.07 13.94 3.67
CA TYR A 191 4.90 14.75 3.35
C TYR A 191 4.05 15.05 4.59
N CYS A 192 3.67 14.03 5.37
CA CYS A 192 2.81 14.25 6.54
C CYS A 192 3.49 15.19 7.55
N ASN A 193 4.77 15.01 7.83
CA ASN A 193 5.53 15.90 8.72
C ASN A 193 5.59 17.35 8.19
N PHE A 194 5.82 17.52 6.89
CA PHE A 194 5.84 18.85 6.27
C PHE A 194 4.54 19.61 6.48
N VAL A 195 3.39 18.93 6.39
CA VAL A 195 2.07 19.56 6.62
C VAL A 195 1.65 19.58 8.10
N GLY A 196 2.56 19.30 9.04
CA GLY A 196 2.32 19.32 10.49
C GLY A 196 1.52 18.11 11.00
N LYS A 197 1.49 17.02 10.24
CA LYS A 197 0.78 15.77 10.51
C LYS A 197 1.77 14.62 10.66
N ARG A 198 1.25 13.41 10.81
CA ARG A 198 2.00 12.15 10.82
C ARG A 198 1.24 11.06 10.06
N LEU A 199 1.86 9.94 9.78
CA LEU A 199 1.11 8.77 9.35
C LEU A 199 0.22 8.25 10.50
N PRO A 200 -0.96 7.68 10.22
CA PRO A 200 -1.77 7.01 11.23
C PRO A 200 -1.06 5.75 11.73
N THR A 201 -1.25 5.40 13.00
CA THR A 201 -0.94 4.04 13.45
C THR A 201 -1.90 3.04 12.80
N GLU A 202 -1.50 1.76 12.74
CA GLU A 202 -2.37 0.69 12.23
C GLU A 202 -3.68 0.62 13.03
N ALA A 203 -3.60 0.82 14.35
CA ALA A 203 -4.79 0.81 15.22
C ALA A 203 -5.73 2.00 14.93
N GLU A 204 -5.19 3.20 14.74
CA GLU A 204 -5.96 4.38 14.33
C GLU A 204 -6.63 4.16 12.97
N TRP A 205 -5.88 3.62 12.01
CA TRP A 205 -6.42 3.34 10.68
C TRP A 205 -7.56 2.32 10.75
N GLU A 206 -7.38 1.19 11.47
CA GLU A 206 -8.42 0.16 11.56
C GLU A 206 -9.65 0.62 12.35
N MET A 207 -9.46 1.36 13.46
CA MET A 207 -10.56 1.99 14.19
C MET A 207 -11.36 2.90 13.28
N SER A 208 -10.70 3.68 12.47
CA SER A 208 -11.28 4.60 11.49
C SER A 208 -12.03 3.88 10.37
N CYS A 209 -11.45 2.79 9.84
CA CYS A 209 -12.09 1.93 8.84
C CYS A 209 -13.40 1.34 9.39
N ARG A 210 -13.38 0.81 10.61
CA ARG A 210 -14.55 0.20 11.25
C ARG A 210 -15.65 1.21 11.59
N ALA A 211 -15.33 2.46 11.83
CA ALA A 211 -16.28 3.53 12.12
C ALA A 211 -17.37 3.12 13.12
N GLY A 212 -16.97 2.45 14.22
CA GLY A 212 -17.86 1.95 15.28
C GLY A 212 -18.55 0.62 14.98
N LEU A 213 -18.35 0.03 13.80
CA LEU A 213 -18.89 -1.29 13.46
C LEU A 213 -18.01 -2.42 14.04
N LYS A 214 -18.61 -3.27 14.88
CA LYS A 214 -17.90 -4.42 15.47
C LYS A 214 -17.81 -5.58 14.48
N GLN A 215 -16.60 -6.08 14.25
CA GLN A 215 -16.28 -7.28 13.46
C GLN A 215 -16.96 -7.35 12.08
N LYS A 216 -17.19 -6.19 11.44
CA LYS A 216 -17.64 -6.14 10.05
C LYS A 216 -16.44 -6.22 9.11
N LEU A 217 -16.67 -6.78 7.92
CA LEU A 217 -15.64 -6.94 6.90
C LEU A 217 -15.19 -5.58 6.34
N TYR A 218 -16.17 -4.76 5.96
CA TYR A 218 -15.96 -3.50 5.25
C TYR A 218 -16.35 -2.29 6.08
N PRO A 219 -15.92 -1.08 5.71
CA PRO A 219 -16.25 0.16 6.42
C PRO A 219 -17.75 0.45 6.56
N TRP A 220 -18.58 -0.25 5.77
CA TRP A 220 -20.05 -0.12 5.72
C TRP A 220 -20.83 -1.36 6.17
N GLY A 221 -20.16 -2.49 6.42
CA GLY A 221 -20.81 -3.73 6.85
C GLY A 221 -20.22 -4.99 6.25
N ASN A 222 -21.06 -6.00 5.95
CA ASN A 222 -20.59 -7.29 5.42
C ASN A 222 -20.94 -7.54 3.93
N LYS A 223 -21.84 -6.74 3.34
CA LYS A 223 -22.17 -6.86 1.91
C LYS A 223 -21.19 -6.00 1.12
N LEU A 224 -20.47 -6.59 0.16
CA LEU A 224 -19.48 -5.86 -0.64
C LEU A 224 -20.16 -4.72 -1.42
N ASN A 225 -21.21 -5.02 -2.16
CA ASN A 225 -21.96 -4.08 -2.98
C ASN A 225 -23.36 -3.82 -2.38
N PRO A 226 -23.50 -2.90 -1.38
CA PRO A 226 -24.80 -2.55 -0.83
C PRO A 226 -25.70 -1.94 -1.90
N LYS A 227 -26.98 -2.39 -1.94
CA LYS A 227 -27.96 -1.94 -2.94
C LYS A 227 -27.51 -2.15 -4.39
N ASP A 228 -26.65 -3.17 -4.60
CA ASP A 228 -26.06 -3.52 -5.89
C ASP A 228 -25.27 -2.36 -6.54
N GLN A 229 -24.63 -1.55 -5.70
CA GLN A 229 -23.74 -0.45 -6.08
C GLN A 229 -22.32 -0.74 -5.61
N HIS A 230 -21.31 -0.39 -6.40
CA HIS A 230 -19.91 -0.44 -5.99
C HIS A 230 -19.63 0.66 -4.95
N TRP A 231 -19.02 0.26 -3.83
CA TRP A 231 -18.65 1.15 -2.73
C TRP A 231 -17.14 1.24 -2.53
N ALA A 232 -16.39 0.60 -3.41
CA ALA A 232 -14.93 0.62 -3.41
C ALA A 232 -14.40 0.43 -4.84
N ASN A 233 -13.29 1.03 -5.14
CA ASN A 233 -12.50 0.75 -6.34
C ASN A 233 -11.65 -0.49 -6.08
N ILE A 234 -12.03 -1.62 -6.68
CA ILE A 234 -11.34 -2.91 -6.59
C ILE A 234 -11.40 -3.59 -7.96
N TRP A 235 -10.62 -4.64 -8.15
CA TRP A 235 -10.63 -5.40 -9.39
C TRP A 235 -11.97 -6.15 -9.59
N GLN A 236 -12.49 -6.09 -10.82
CA GLN A 236 -13.62 -6.90 -11.28
C GLN A 236 -13.21 -7.73 -12.50
N GLY A 237 -13.70 -8.96 -12.58
CA GLY A 237 -13.37 -9.90 -13.66
C GLY A 237 -12.23 -10.85 -13.32
N ASP A 238 -11.53 -11.33 -14.33
CA ASP A 238 -10.51 -12.38 -14.18
C ASP A 238 -9.13 -11.79 -13.91
N PHE A 239 -8.70 -11.88 -12.66
CA PHE A 239 -7.38 -11.37 -12.26
C PHE A 239 -6.26 -12.35 -12.65
N PRO A 240 -5.14 -11.88 -13.22
CA PRO A 240 -4.74 -10.51 -13.55
C PRO A 240 -5.00 -10.13 -15.03
N LEU A 241 -5.88 -10.86 -15.73
CA LEU A 241 -6.00 -10.84 -17.18
C LEU A 241 -6.98 -9.78 -17.69
N THR A 242 -8.12 -9.62 -17.02
CA THR A 242 -9.19 -8.75 -17.50
C THR A 242 -9.85 -8.04 -16.32
N ASN A 243 -9.75 -6.72 -16.27
CA ASN A 243 -10.56 -5.88 -15.39
C ASN A 243 -11.75 -5.35 -16.19
N THR A 244 -12.98 -5.68 -15.76
CA THR A 244 -14.21 -5.23 -16.41
C THR A 244 -14.59 -3.81 -16.02
N ALA A 245 -13.93 -3.22 -15.01
CA ALA A 245 -14.16 -1.86 -14.52
C ALA A 245 -15.64 -1.54 -14.24
N GLU A 246 -16.38 -2.46 -13.65
CA GLU A 246 -17.80 -2.28 -13.31
C GLU A 246 -17.99 -1.19 -12.26
N ASP A 247 -16.96 -0.87 -11.47
CA ASP A 247 -16.94 0.24 -10.53
C ASP A 247 -16.63 1.60 -11.19
N GLY A 248 -16.31 1.59 -12.50
CA GLY A 248 -16.03 2.78 -13.31
C GLY A 248 -14.56 3.07 -13.54
N TYR A 249 -13.62 2.28 -12.96
CA TYR A 249 -12.19 2.60 -12.99
C TYR A 249 -11.31 1.39 -13.32
N LEU A 250 -10.33 1.59 -14.19
CA LEU A 250 -9.31 0.58 -14.51
C LEU A 250 -8.06 0.70 -13.62
N SER A 251 -7.85 1.87 -13.04
CA SER A 251 -6.74 2.20 -12.13
C SER A 251 -7.26 2.95 -10.91
N THR A 252 -6.52 3.92 -10.38
CA THR A 252 -7.00 4.75 -9.27
C THR A 252 -8.25 5.55 -9.65
N ALA A 253 -9.10 5.83 -8.67
CA ALA A 253 -10.25 6.72 -8.76
C ALA A 253 -9.96 8.04 -8.01
N PRO A 254 -10.66 9.16 -8.32
CA PRO A 254 -10.63 10.36 -7.50
C PRO A 254 -10.88 10.03 -6.02
N VAL A 255 -10.22 10.76 -5.12
CA VAL A 255 -10.22 10.44 -3.67
C VAL A 255 -11.60 10.53 -3.00
N ASP A 256 -12.58 11.12 -3.65
CA ASP A 256 -13.96 11.30 -3.17
C ASP A 256 -15.01 10.47 -3.93
N SER A 257 -14.59 9.55 -4.82
CA SER A 257 -15.50 8.85 -5.75
C SER A 257 -16.50 7.91 -5.09
N PHE A 258 -16.18 7.33 -3.94
CA PHE A 258 -17.02 6.33 -3.28
C PHE A 258 -17.62 6.86 -1.99
N PRO A 259 -18.76 6.30 -1.52
CA PRO A 259 -19.43 6.78 -0.33
C PRO A 259 -18.54 6.70 0.92
N PRO A 260 -18.57 7.72 1.79
CA PRO A 260 -17.81 7.69 3.03
C PRO A 260 -18.43 6.71 4.05
N ASN A 261 -17.61 6.26 5.00
CA ASN A 261 -18.09 5.55 6.17
C ASN A 261 -18.76 6.51 7.17
N LYS A 262 -19.19 6.00 8.34
CA LYS A 262 -19.88 6.82 9.36
C LYS A 262 -19.03 7.96 9.96
N PHE A 263 -17.71 7.88 9.83
CA PHE A 263 -16.81 8.95 10.28
C PHE A 263 -16.51 9.97 9.18
N GLY A 264 -17.14 9.84 8.00
CA GLY A 264 -16.92 10.72 6.87
C GLY A 264 -15.61 10.44 6.11
N LEU A 265 -15.05 9.23 6.25
CA LEU A 265 -13.82 8.82 5.62
C LEU A 265 -14.09 8.05 4.33
N HIS A 266 -13.47 8.45 3.24
CA HIS A 266 -13.60 7.84 1.93
C HIS A 266 -12.50 6.79 1.72
N ASN A 267 -12.76 5.81 0.86
CA ASN A 267 -11.81 4.83 0.34
C ASN A 267 -11.04 4.03 1.41
N MET A 268 -11.62 3.84 2.61
CA MET A 268 -11.02 2.97 3.63
C MET A 268 -11.02 1.49 3.23
N ALA A 269 -11.38 1.19 1.98
CA ALA A 269 -11.28 -0.12 1.32
C ALA A 269 -11.16 0.11 -0.18
N GLY A 270 -10.16 -0.52 -0.81
CA GLY A 270 -9.88 -0.36 -2.25
C GLY A 270 -9.11 0.92 -2.57
N ASN A 271 -9.15 1.35 -3.82
CA ASN A 271 -8.43 2.44 -4.43
C ASN A 271 -6.90 2.25 -4.33
N VAL A 272 -6.25 2.69 -3.27
CA VAL A 272 -4.82 2.42 -3.05
C VAL A 272 -4.57 1.83 -1.66
N TRP A 273 -3.54 1.01 -1.53
CA TRP A 273 -2.98 0.67 -0.25
C TRP A 273 -2.52 1.94 0.46
N GLU A 274 -2.69 1.98 1.77
CA GLU A 274 -2.29 3.12 2.58
C GLU A 274 -1.24 2.74 3.61
N TRP A 275 -0.11 3.46 3.58
CA TRP A 275 0.93 3.33 4.58
C TRP A 275 0.45 3.70 5.98
N THR A 276 0.90 2.92 6.97
CA THR A 276 0.75 3.25 8.39
C THR A 276 2.11 3.39 9.08
N GLN A 277 2.12 3.90 10.29
CA GLN A 277 3.36 4.16 11.03
C GLN A 277 4.05 2.87 11.51
N ASP A 278 3.30 1.79 11.68
CA ASP A 278 3.74 0.59 12.38
C ASP A 278 4.72 -0.26 11.58
N ASN A 279 5.61 -0.91 12.31
CA ASN A 279 6.51 -1.91 11.75
C ASN A 279 5.78 -3.26 11.59
N TRP A 280 6.10 -3.98 10.54
CA TRP A 280 5.65 -5.35 10.37
C TRP A 280 6.46 -6.30 11.28
N LEU A 281 5.79 -7.00 12.18
CA LEU A 281 6.40 -8.01 13.07
C LEU A 281 7.71 -7.54 13.75
N ASN A 282 7.78 -6.26 14.13
CA ASN A 282 8.95 -5.59 14.70
C ASN A 282 10.16 -5.44 13.76
N ASP A 283 10.01 -5.67 12.46
CA ASP A 283 11.03 -5.35 11.48
C ASP A 283 10.99 -3.84 11.17
N PRO A 284 12.05 -3.06 11.49
CA PRO A 284 12.08 -1.61 11.29
C PRO A 284 12.10 -1.22 9.81
N ASP A 285 12.48 -2.15 8.93
CA ASP A 285 12.56 -1.91 7.49
C ASP A 285 11.28 -2.31 6.75
N ALA A 286 10.39 -3.05 7.39
CA ALA A 286 9.09 -3.44 6.85
C ALA A 286 7.96 -2.66 7.53
N LYS A 287 7.11 -1.98 6.75
CA LYS A 287 6.02 -1.13 7.24
C LYS A 287 4.66 -1.68 6.85
N VAL A 288 3.72 -1.58 7.79
CA VAL A 288 2.34 -2.03 7.59
C VAL A 288 1.62 -1.11 6.61
N LYS A 289 0.83 -1.71 5.72
CA LYS A 289 -0.12 -1.04 4.85
C LYS A 289 -1.51 -1.67 4.98
N LYS A 290 -2.55 -0.87 4.79
CA LYS A 290 -3.95 -1.23 5.02
C LYS A 290 -4.81 -0.91 3.79
N GLY A 291 -6.03 -1.44 3.75
CA GLY A 291 -7.11 -1.04 2.87
C GLY A 291 -7.26 -1.83 1.58
N GLY A 292 -6.23 -2.50 1.09
CA GLY A 292 -6.25 -3.07 -0.27
C GLY A 292 -6.18 -1.98 -1.34
N SER A 293 -6.39 -2.34 -2.61
CA SER A 293 -6.30 -1.39 -3.72
C SER A 293 -7.19 -1.80 -4.89
N TYR A 294 -7.23 -0.98 -5.93
CA TYR A 294 -7.93 -1.26 -7.19
C TYR A 294 -7.48 -2.57 -7.88
N LEU A 295 -6.33 -3.13 -7.49
CA LEU A 295 -5.83 -4.43 -7.99
C LEU A 295 -6.25 -5.61 -7.12
N CYS A 296 -7.05 -5.41 -6.08
CA CYS A 296 -7.46 -6.47 -5.17
C CYS A 296 -8.77 -7.12 -5.62
N HIS A 297 -8.74 -8.45 -5.81
CA HIS A 297 -9.89 -9.31 -6.08
C HIS A 297 -10.00 -10.41 -5.01
N GLU A 298 -11.20 -10.89 -4.71
CA GLU A 298 -11.42 -11.87 -3.64
C GLU A 298 -10.67 -13.20 -3.89
N SER A 299 -10.50 -13.61 -5.15
CA SER A 299 -9.81 -14.84 -5.49
C SER A 299 -8.29 -14.78 -5.24
N TYR A 300 -7.73 -13.58 -5.13
CA TYR A 300 -6.29 -13.40 -5.10
C TYR A 300 -5.81 -12.49 -3.96
N CYS A 301 -6.45 -11.34 -3.76
CA CYS A 301 -6.07 -10.33 -2.77
C CYS A 301 -7.29 -9.82 -2.02
N TRP A 302 -8.00 -10.68 -1.29
CA TRP A 302 -9.16 -10.22 -0.51
C TRP A 302 -8.72 -9.43 0.73
N ARG A 303 -7.94 -8.35 0.51
CA ARG A 303 -7.39 -7.51 1.57
C ARG A 303 -8.04 -6.12 1.68
N TYR A 304 -9.08 -5.85 0.90
CA TYR A 304 -9.94 -4.66 1.05
C TYR A 304 -10.96 -4.82 2.19
N ARG A 305 -10.47 -5.31 3.36
CA ARG A 305 -11.23 -5.55 4.60
C ARG A 305 -10.58 -4.78 5.75
N CYS A 306 -11.37 -4.25 6.71
CA CYS A 306 -10.82 -3.42 7.80
C CYS A 306 -9.74 -4.16 8.62
N ALA A 307 -9.91 -5.47 8.89
CA ALA A 307 -8.92 -6.26 9.63
C ALA A 307 -7.69 -6.66 8.80
N ALA A 308 -7.82 -6.65 7.47
CA ALA A 308 -6.74 -7.08 6.60
C ALA A 308 -5.54 -6.13 6.68
N ARG A 309 -4.36 -6.70 6.55
CA ARG A 309 -3.09 -6.01 6.63
C ARG A 309 -2.08 -6.65 5.67
N SER A 310 -1.07 -5.90 5.30
CA SER A 310 0.07 -6.37 4.53
C SER A 310 1.26 -5.46 4.81
N PHE A 311 2.38 -5.68 4.18
CA PHE A 311 3.57 -4.84 4.36
C PHE A 311 4.35 -4.67 3.07
N ASN A 312 5.23 -3.68 3.06
CA ASN A 312 6.35 -3.56 2.13
C ASN A 312 7.56 -3.01 2.89
N THR A 313 8.75 -3.06 2.29
CA THR A 313 9.89 -2.33 2.83
C THR A 313 9.63 -0.82 2.76
N LYS A 314 10.16 -0.07 3.72
CA LYS A 314 9.90 1.38 3.87
C LYS A 314 10.32 2.24 2.67
N ASP A 315 11.23 1.70 1.84
CA ASP A 315 11.76 2.30 0.62
C ASP A 315 11.04 1.86 -0.67
N SER A 316 10.05 0.96 -0.55
CA SER A 316 9.29 0.45 -1.70
C SER A 316 8.22 1.41 -2.15
N SER A 317 8.03 1.47 -3.47
CA SER A 317 6.95 2.21 -4.12
C SER A 317 6.27 1.36 -5.19
N ALA A 318 4.98 1.57 -5.41
CA ALA A 318 4.21 0.85 -6.42
C ALA A 318 3.01 1.66 -6.91
N GLY A 319 2.48 1.31 -8.08
CA GLY A 319 1.35 1.98 -8.73
C GLY A 319 -0.01 1.83 -8.03
N ASN A 320 -0.06 1.12 -6.91
CA ASN A 320 -1.27 0.96 -6.11
C ASN A 320 -1.06 1.28 -4.63
N LEU A 321 -0.02 2.05 -4.30
CA LEU A 321 0.41 2.32 -2.94
C LEU A 321 0.53 3.83 -2.71
N GLY A 322 -0.29 4.34 -1.81
CA GLY A 322 -0.40 5.72 -1.39
C GLY A 322 -0.51 5.84 0.13
N PHE A 323 -1.14 6.90 0.63
CA PHE A 323 -1.27 7.15 2.07
C PHE A 323 -2.30 8.25 2.37
N ARG A 324 -2.69 8.34 3.64
CA ARG A 324 -3.34 9.51 4.25
C ARG A 324 -2.63 9.89 5.54
N CYS A 325 -2.80 11.13 6.03
CA CYS A 325 -2.17 11.58 7.25
C CYS A 325 -3.15 11.65 8.43
N ALA A 326 -2.61 11.51 9.63
CA ALA A 326 -3.27 11.73 10.91
C ALA A 326 -2.69 12.97 11.62
N GLY A 327 -3.45 13.56 12.51
CA GLY A 327 -3.03 14.68 13.34
C GLY A 327 -3.42 14.47 14.82
N ASP A 328 -2.57 14.93 15.71
CA ASP A 328 -2.84 14.81 17.14
C ASP A 328 -3.84 15.88 17.62
N VAL A 329 -4.72 15.50 18.53
CA VAL A 329 -5.57 16.46 19.24
C VAL A 329 -4.68 17.19 20.25
N LYS A 330 -4.55 18.50 20.08
CA LYS A 330 -3.81 19.32 21.07
C LYS A 330 -4.59 19.34 22.39
N ALA A 331 -3.85 19.10 23.48
CA ALA A 331 -4.38 19.12 24.85
C ALA A 331 -4.83 20.52 25.28
#